data_06e6b5fec27dfa10039ebc9317dac4fe
#
_entry.id   06e6b5fec27dfa10039ebc9317dac4fe
#
_cell.length_a   1.000
_cell.length_b   1.000
_cell.length_c   1.000
_cell.angle_alpha   90.00
_cell.angle_beta   90.00
_cell.angle_gamma   90.00
#
_symmetry.space_group_name_H-M   'P 1'
#
loop_
_entity.id
_entity.type
_entity.pdbx_description
1 polymer ?
#
loop_
_entity_poly.entity_id
_entity_poly.type
_entity_poly.pdbx_seq_one_letter_code
_entity_poly.pdbx_strand_id
1 'polypeptide(L)'
;MHNIQGAANAALGMFDKAIKCYENILKIDPKSARAYFNIAIMYDKLDLPKNAIKNYQIASEIKPDYADAYNNMGSAYRELGNIDKALNAYQKATLIQPNHAFAYNNMGNIYKDKGNLKKAIYAFEKAILFKKNYMEAYSNLGDALKDIGKNTEAIKVYDKVLEIQPANEKVIAHRIFLLRIICEWEKINRYIPKISKLGINEGDVGPFTLMALEDSPERHKLRAVAHTKKKFSLQKPKEYNQPKAKSNRIRIGYMSSDFKTHPVAFLIVKTIENHNRKKFKVYGYSNGPVVNDEMNMRLQKAFDVYKKIDQETDLDVANMIQKDSIDILIDLNGHTRDRRTGVLSLRPANIQINYLGFPGTMGANFMDYIIADKVLIPNKSDDFYSENIIRLPHSYMPTDNTRKISEQPISRKAQGLPENGIVFCCFNNSYKISSREFDIWMRIITKIDGSVLWLNIKDKLAKENICKAAQKRGVDPSRIIFANSLPMEEHLARYALADIFLDTFNFNAHTTASEALWSGLPVITKLGESFAARVAGSLLAAVGLDELITHTELKYEELILQLALDPEKLKKIKHKLNKNKLTEPLFDTELYVSHIEQSYLKAHDNYLLGNDPVNINISP
;
A
#
# COMPACT_ATOMS: atom_id res chain seq x y z
N MET A 1 22.78 44.97 18.47
CA MET A 1 23.96 44.21 17.98
C MET A 1 23.74 42.70 18.14
N HIS A 2 23.49 42.14 19.33
CA HIS A 2 23.34 40.69 19.58
C HIS A 2 22.24 40.00 18.76
N ASN A 3 21.14 40.68 18.46
CA ASN A 3 20.05 40.09 17.66
C ASN A 3 20.47 39.84 16.19
N ILE A 4 21.20 40.80 15.60
CA ILE A 4 21.74 40.70 14.23
C ILE A 4 22.79 39.60 14.17
N GLN A 5 23.68 39.57 15.17
CA GLN A 5 24.76 38.57 15.27
C GLN A 5 24.19 37.16 15.49
N GLY A 6 23.12 37.02 16.31
CA GLY A 6 22.39 35.76 16.51
C GLY A 6 21.74 35.26 15.22
N ALA A 7 21.07 36.16 14.49
CA ALA A 7 20.47 35.81 13.20
C ALA A 7 21.50 35.41 12.14
N ALA A 8 22.66 36.11 12.08
CA ALA A 8 23.76 35.78 11.19
C ALA A 8 24.36 34.38 11.51
N ASN A 9 24.59 34.08 12.79
CA ASN A 9 25.07 32.76 13.22
C ASN A 9 24.06 31.65 12.89
N ALA A 10 22.76 31.91 13.08
CA ALA A 10 21.72 30.98 12.71
C ALA A 10 21.71 30.69 11.20
N ALA A 11 21.85 31.72 10.36
CA ALA A 11 21.91 31.58 8.91
C ALA A 11 23.15 30.79 8.44
N LEU A 12 24.26 30.86 9.20
CA LEU A 12 25.47 30.07 8.96
C LEU A 12 25.42 28.64 9.57
N GLY A 13 24.30 28.24 10.16
CA GLY A 13 24.16 26.93 10.81
C GLY A 13 24.91 26.81 12.16
N MET A 14 25.42 27.92 12.71
CA MET A 14 26.13 27.95 13.98
C MET A 14 25.16 28.12 15.15
N PHE A 15 24.28 27.15 15.36
CA PHE A 15 23.13 27.29 16.27
C PHE A 15 23.53 27.53 17.73
N ASP A 16 24.59 26.89 18.25
CA ASP A 16 25.09 27.12 19.60
C ASP A 16 25.61 28.56 19.80
N LYS A 17 26.23 29.12 18.77
CA LYS A 17 26.69 30.53 18.82
C LYS A 17 25.49 31.49 18.75
N ALA A 18 24.47 31.13 17.97
CA ALA A 18 23.23 31.90 17.91
C ALA A 18 22.52 31.93 19.28
N ILE A 19 22.43 30.79 19.96
CA ILE A 19 21.87 30.68 21.33
C ILE A 19 22.60 31.63 22.27
N LYS A 20 23.95 31.59 22.32
CA LYS A 20 24.74 32.48 23.17
C LYS A 20 24.47 33.96 22.88
N CYS A 21 24.29 34.34 21.63
CA CYS A 21 23.94 35.72 21.28
C CYS A 21 22.58 36.12 21.83
N TYR A 22 21.56 35.23 21.72
CA TYR A 22 20.22 35.49 22.26
C TYR A 22 20.20 35.47 23.79
N GLU A 23 21.00 34.60 24.45
CA GLU A 23 21.18 34.61 25.91
C GLU A 23 21.78 35.92 26.41
N ASN A 24 22.71 36.55 25.64
CA ASN A 24 23.22 37.88 25.98
C ASN A 24 22.13 38.96 25.90
N ILE A 25 21.10 38.81 25.04
CA ILE A 25 19.92 39.68 25.07
C ILE A 25 19.16 39.49 26.37
N LEU A 26 18.97 38.25 26.83
CA LEU A 26 18.26 37.94 28.07
C LEU A 26 18.96 38.43 29.33
N LYS A 27 20.30 38.62 29.30
CA LYS A 27 21.05 39.30 30.39
C LYS A 27 20.70 40.77 30.49
N ILE A 28 20.34 41.41 29.36
CA ILE A 28 19.97 42.82 29.29
C ILE A 28 18.48 43.02 29.51
N ASP A 29 17.69 42.17 28.85
CA ASP A 29 16.19 42.17 28.93
C ASP A 29 15.70 40.74 29.22
N PRO A 30 15.58 40.35 30.49
CA PRO A 30 15.11 39.03 30.91
C PRO A 30 13.67 38.70 30.48
N LYS A 31 12.89 39.70 30.08
CA LYS A 31 11.48 39.51 29.60
C LYS A 31 11.34 39.62 28.10
N SER A 32 12.40 39.42 27.35
CA SER A 32 12.39 39.41 25.88
C SER A 32 11.76 38.12 25.34
N ALA A 33 10.44 38.12 25.13
CA ALA A 33 9.74 36.98 24.50
C ALA A 33 10.36 36.57 23.16
N ARG A 34 10.85 37.54 22.37
CA ARG A 34 11.52 37.30 21.08
C ARG A 34 12.84 36.56 21.23
N ALA A 35 13.63 36.86 22.28
CA ALA A 35 14.87 36.14 22.52
C ALA A 35 14.61 34.67 22.87
N TYR A 36 13.68 34.38 23.76
CA TYR A 36 13.26 33.01 24.08
C TYR A 36 12.73 32.27 22.85
N PHE A 37 11.90 32.91 22.03
CA PHE A 37 11.39 32.34 20.78
C PHE A 37 12.53 31.97 19.81
N ASN A 38 13.52 32.86 19.64
CA ASN A 38 14.67 32.58 18.77
C ASN A 38 15.56 31.46 19.31
N ILE A 39 15.79 31.39 20.63
CA ILE A 39 16.50 30.28 21.28
C ILE A 39 15.76 28.96 21.04
N ALA A 40 14.44 28.96 21.16
CA ALA A 40 13.62 27.78 20.91
C ALA A 40 13.78 27.28 19.46
N ILE A 41 13.76 28.17 18.47
CA ILE A 41 14.02 27.80 17.07
C ILE A 41 15.41 27.17 16.90
N MET A 42 16.43 27.67 17.60
CA MET A 42 17.76 27.06 17.52
C MET A 42 17.78 25.66 18.12
N TYR A 43 17.06 25.43 19.22
CA TYR A 43 16.91 24.09 19.79
C TYR A 43 16.14 23.13 18.86
N ASP A 44 15.12 23.61 18.13
CA ASP A 44 14.47 22.80 17.07
C ASP A 44 15.47 22.42 15.97
N LYS A 45 16.34 23.35 15.56
CA LYS A 45 17.40 23.08 14.56
C LYS A 45 18.47 22.11 15.04
N LEU A 46 18.67 22.00 16.35
CA LEU A 46 19.60 21.05 17.01
C LEU A 46 18.93 19.72 17.35
N ASP A 47 17.66 19.50 16.94
CA ASP A 47 16.88 18.28 17.27
C ASP A 47 16.72 18.06 18.79
N LEU A 48 16.51 19.17 19.53
CA LEU A 48 16.34 19.22 20.98
C LEU A 48 14.93 19.72 21.36
N PRO A 49 13.84 19.00 20.99
CA PRO A 49 12.47 19.49 21.10
C PRO A 49 12.02 19.78 22.54
N LYS A 50 12.58 19.09 23.55
CA LYS A 50 12.27 19.39 24.96
C LYS A 50 12.76 20.78 25.38
N ASN A 51 13.93 21.18 24.92
CA ASN A 51 14.51 22.50 25.19
C ASN A 51 13.77 23.58 24.41
N ALA A 52 13.38 23.29 23.16
CA ALA A 52 12.57 24.18 22.34
C ALA A 52 11.22 24.47 23.01
N ILE A 53 10.48 23.43 23.44
CA ILE A 53 9.21 23.57 24.14
C ILE A 53 9.32 24.48 25.37
N LYS A 54 10.35 24.27 26.23
CA LYS A 54 10.56 25.10 27.42
C LYS A 54 10.69 26.57 27.06
N ASN A 55 11.47 26.89 26.03
CA ASN A 55 11.68 28.28 25.62
C ASN A 55 10.46 28.87 24.90
N TYR A 56 9.71 28.11 24.10
CA TYR A 56 8.43 28.54 23.54
C TYR A 56 7.40 28.82 24.64
N GLN A 57 7.35 28.01 25.70
CA GLN A 57 6.49 28.24 26.85
C GLN A 57 6.79 29.58 27.52
N ILE A 58 8.06 29.84 27.84
CA ILE A 58 8.47 31.11 28.44
C ILE A 58 8.11 32.29 27.51
N ALA A 59 8.38 32.14 26.20
CA ALA A 59 8.03 33.18 25.22
C ALA A 59 6.52 33.47 25.21
N SER A 60 5.68 32.44 25.31
CA SER A 60 4.21 32.56 25.32
C SER A 60 3.66 33.03 26.68
N GLU A 61 4.37 32.79 27.78
CA GLU A 61 4.02 33.35 29.10
C GLU A 61 4.30 34.85 29.15
N ILE A 62 5.43 35.30 28.59
CA ILE A 62 5.79 36.71 28.49
C ILE A 62 4.89 37.44 27.50
N LYS A 63 4.57 36.82 26.38
CA LYS A 63 3.72 37.35 25.30
C LYS A 63 2.59 36.37 24.99
N PRO A 64 1.42 36.44 25.68
CA PRO A 64 0.33 35.47 25.51
C PRO A 64 -0.32 35.48 24.11
N ASP A 65 -0.18 36.53 23.33
CA ASP A 65 -0.67 36.68 21.96
C ASP A 65 0.38 36.28 20.89
N TYR A 66 1.39 35.46 21.25
CA TYR A 66 2.44 35.06 20.33
C TYR A 66 2.08 33.79 19.55
N ALA A 67 1.24 33.94 18.52
CA ALA A 67 0.72 32.83 17.70
C ALA A 67 1.81 31.91 17.13
N ASP A 68 2.92 32.50 16.61
CA ASP A 68 4.03 31.70 16.06
C ASP A 68 4.69 30.81 17.12
N ALA A 69 4.80 31.28 18.38
CA ALA A 69 5.37 30.48 19.46
C ALA A 69 4.50 29.25 19.75
N TYR A 70 3.19 29.41 19.78
CA TYR A 70 2.25 28.27 19.93
C TYR A 70 2.32 27.32 18.75
N ASN A 71 2.38 27.82 17.51
CA ASN A 71 2.52 26.96 16.32
C ASN A 71 3.80 26.12 16.39
N ASN A 72 4.96 26.75 16.66
CA ASN A 72 6.24 26.05 16.70
C ASN A 72 6.32 25.09 17.90
N MET A 73 5.79 25.47 19.05
CA MET A 73 5.64 24.57 20.21
C MET A 73 4.80 23.34 19.87
N GLY A 74 3.72 23.52 19.08
CA GLY A 74 2.92 22.43 18.56
C GLY A 74 3.73 21.47 17.71
N SER A 75 4.63 21.99 16.85
CA SER A 75 5.52 21.17 16.03
C SER A 75 6.51 20.36 16.89
N ALA A 76 7.11 20.97 17.90
CA ALA A 76 8.00 20.30 18.83
C ALA A 76 7.27 19.22 19.68
N TYR A 77 6.02 19.48 20.09
CA TYR A 77 5.20 18.43 20.73
C TYR A 77 4.91 17.24 19.79
N ARG A 78 4.67 17.52 18.50
CA ARG A 78 4.44 16.46 17.50
C ARG A 78 5.68 15.60 17.30
N GLU A 79 6.87 16.18 17.27
CA GLU A 79 8.15 15.45 17.20
C GLU A 79 8.36 14.52 18.40
N LEU A 80 7.89 14.92 19.58
CA LEU A 80 7.89 14.07 20.79
C LEU A 80 6.74 13.05 20.84
N GLY A 81 5.90 12.97 19.82
CA GLY A 81 4.72 12.10 19.81
C GLY A 81 3.54 12.58 20.65
N ASN A 82 3.61 13.78 21.27
CA ASN A 82 2.56 14.34 22.11
C ASN A 82 1.46 15.01 21.27
N ILE A 83 0.72 14.20 20.51
CA ILE A 83 -0.22 14.66 19.47
C ILE A 83 -1.32 15.58 20.01
N ASP A 84 -1.87 15.28 21.20
CA ASP A 84 -2.94 16.10 21.78
C ASP A 84 -2.43 17.47 22.26
N LYS A 85 -1.22 17.53 22.82
CA LYS A 85 -0.58 18.82 23.18
C LYS A 85 -0.24 19.62 21.92
N ALA A 86 0.21 18.95 20.84
CA ALA A 86 0.46 19.59 19.57
C ALA A 86 -0.81 20.23 19.00
N LEU A 87 -1.92 19.48 18.97
CA LEU A 87 -3.21 19.98 18.46
C LEU A 87 -3.71 21.18 19.28
N ASN A 88 -3.60 21.11 20.62
CA ASN A 88 -3.96 22.21 21.52
C ASN A 88 -3.14 23.48 21.23
N ALA A 89 -1.84 23.33 21.02
CA ALA A 89 -0.95 24.46 20.71
C ALA A 89 -1.31 25.09 19.35
N TYR A 90 -1.55 24.30 18.31
CA TYR A 90 -2.01 24.82 17.02
C TYR A 90 -3.40 25.51 17.11
N GLN A 91 -4.32 24.96 17.89
CA GLN A 91 -5.63 25.60 18.13
C GLN A 91 -5.47 26.95 18.83
N LYS A 92 -4.57 27.07 19.83
CA LYS A 92 -4.26 28.36 20.46
C LYS A 92 -3.69 29.34 19.45
N ALA A 93 -2.76 28.90 18.57
CA ALA A 93 -2.21 29.74 17.51
C ALA A 93 -3.31 30.30 16.59
N THR A 94 -4.28 29.46 16.18
CA THR A 94 -5.40 29.89 15.33
C THR A 94 -6.46 30.73 16.07
N LEU A 95 -6.59 30.58 17.39
CA LEU A 95 -7.44 31.43 18.21
C LEU A 95 -6.87 32.85 18.33
N ILE A 96 -5.57 32.95 18.55
CA ILE A 96 -4.84 34.23 18.64
C ILE A 96 -4.77 34.93 17.28
N GLN A 97 -4.42 34.17 16.24
CA GLN A 97 -4.31 34.67 14.89
C GLN A 97 -5.18 33.81 13.94
N PRO A 98 -6.45 34.21 13.70
CA PRO A 98 -7.41 33.42 12.92
C PRO A 98 -7.01 33.12 11.46
N ASN A 99 -6.03 33.86 10.92
CA ASN A 99 -5.48 33.66 9.57
C ASN A 99 -4.11 32.95 9.57
N HIS A 100 -3.75 32.23 10.63
CA HIS A 100 -2.45 31.56 10.75
C HIS A 100 -2.38 30.29 9.88
N ALA A 101 -2.04 30.44 8.60
CA ALA A 101 -2.06 29.38 7.60
C ALA A 101 -1.22 28.13 7.98
N PHE A 102 -0.04 28.33 8.59
CA PHE A 102 0.83 27.22 8.99
C PHE A 102 0.20 26.34 10.08
N ALA A 103 -0.44 26.97 11.10
CA ALA A 103 -1.11 26.22 12.15
C ALA A 103 -2.29 25.39 11.60
N TYR A 104 -3.07 25.94 10.67
CA TYR A 104 -4.13 25.17 9.99
C TYR A 104 -3.57 23.97 9.20
N ASN A 105 -2.48 24.15 8.44
CA ASN A 105 -1.85 23.04 7.73
C ASN A 105 -1.37 21.94 8.70
N ASN A 106 -0.75 22.35 9.81
CA ASN A 106 -0.27 21.41 10.82
C ASN A 106 -1.41 20.66 11.53
N MET A 107 -2.51 21.36 11.85
CA MET A 107 -3.74 20.72 12.36
C MET A 107 -4.31 19.73 11.33
N GLY A 108 -4.33 20.10 10.05
CA GLY A 108 -4.76 19.24 8.96
C GLY A 108 -3.96 17.94 8.88
N ASN A 109 -2.64 18.01 9.04
CA ASN A 109 -1.78 16.84 9.10
C ASN A 109 -2.14 15.92 10.27
N ILE A 110 -2.32 16.48 11.48
CA ILE A 110 -2.75 15.68 12.65
C ILE A 110 -4.12 15.03 12.41
N TYR A 111 -5.10 15.77 11.89
CA TYR A 111 -6.42 15.20 11.62
C TYR A 111 -6.36 14.09 10.57
N LYS A 112 -5.49 14.23 9.55
CA LYS A 112 -5.27 13.19 8.54
C LYS A 112 -4.65 11.94 9.17
N ASP A 113 -3.61 12.10 9.99
CA ASP A 113 -2.93 11.00 10.68
C ASP A 113 -3.88 10.27 11.66
N LYS A 114 -4.82 10.98 12.29
CA LYS A 114 -5.92 10.40 13.11
C LYS A 114 -7.10 9.84 12.26
N GLY A 115 -7.01 9.81 10.94
CA GLY A 115 -8.08 9.33 10.05
C GLY A 115 -9.28 10.26 9.92
N ASN A 116 -9.28 11.44 10.55
CA ASN A 116 -10.38 12.41 10.48
C ASN A 116 -10.24 13.28 9.21
N LEU A 117 -10.45 12.66 8.07
CA LEU A 117 -10.22 13.30 6.77
C LEU A 117 -11.10 14.51 6.51
N LYS A 118 -12.33 14.56 7.08
CA LYS A 118 -13.21 15.75 6.95
C LYS A 118 -12.61 16.97 7.63
N LYS A 119 -12.12 16.82 8.86
CA LYS A 119 -11.46 17.93 9.58
C LYS A 119 -10.12 18.30 8.93
N ALA A 120 -9.39 17.32 8.40
CA ALA A 120 -8.15 17.57 7.67
C ALA A 120 -8.38 18.44 6.43
N ILE A 121 -9.35 18.09 5.58
CA ILE A 121 -9.73 18.86 4.39
C ILE A 121 -10.09 20.30 4.77
N TYR A 122 -10.97 20.49 5.76
CA TYR A 122 -11.34 21.83 6.24
C TYR A 122 -10.11 22.65 6.67
N ALA A 123 -9.20 22.03 7.40
CA ALA A 123 -7.99 22.72 7.88
C ALA A 123 -7.06 23.10 6.72
N PHE A 124 -6.85 22.21 5.73
CA PHE A 124 -6.05 22.53 4.55
C PHE A 124 -6.70 23.61 3.67
N GLU A 125 -8.02 23.60 3.52
CA GLU A 125 -8.75 24.67 2.81
C GLU A 125 -8.57 26.02 3.50
N LYS A 126 -8.62 26.08 4.83
CA LYS A 126 -8.33 27.30 5.60
C LYS A 126 -6.88 27.75 5.41
N ALA A 127 -5.91 26.83 5.44
CA ALA A 127 -4.51 27.16 5.19
C ALA A 127 -4.31 27.80 3.81
N ILE A 128 -4.95 27.26 2.77
CA ILE A 128 -4.92 27.77 1.40
C ILE A 128 -5.63 29.12 1.28
N LEU A 129 -6.78 29.28 1.94
CA LEU A 129 -7.53 30.54 1.97
C LEU A 129 -6.66 31.71 2.47
N PHE A 130 -5.90 31.46 3.54
CA PHE A 130 -5.07 32.48 4.17
C PHE A 130 -3.69 32.65 3.53
N LYS A 131 -3.20 31.62 2.84
CA LYS A 131 -1.96 31.67 2.10
C LYS A 131 -2.13 31.01 0.72
N LYS A 132 -2.54 31.80 -0.28
CA LYS A 132 -2.94 31.33 -1.63
C LYS A 132 -1.86 30.51 -2.36
N ASN A 133 -0.57 30.73 -2.09
CA ASN A 133 0.54 29.99 -2.71
C ASN A 133 1.17 28.97 -1.76
N TYR A 134 0.38 28.35 -0.86
CA TYR A 134 0.87 27.35 0.07
C TYR A 134 0.85 25.94 -0.55
N MET A 135 1.88 25.61 -1.33
CA MET A 135 1.97 24.36 -2.11
C MET A 135 1.86 23.11 -1.26
N GLU A 136 2.45 23.12 -0.06
CA GLU A 136 2.34 21.99 0.87
C GLU A 136 0.88 21.73 1.28
N ALA A 137 0.13 22.78 1.61
CA ALA A 137 -1.28 22.66 1.96
C ALA A 137 -2.14 22.16 0.77
N TYR A 138 -1.85 22.61 -0.46
CA TYR A 138 -2.49 22.06 -1.67
C TYR A 138 -2.18 20.57 -1.84
N SER A 139 -0.91 20.17 -1.70
CA SER A 139 -0.53 18.76 -1.83
C SER A 139 -1.21 17.90 -0.77
N ASN A 140 -1.27 18.38 0.47
CA ASN A 140 -1.93 17.70 1.59
C ASN A 140 -3.45 17.62 1.39
N LEU A 141 -4.08 18.68 0.86
CA LEU A 141 -5.51 18.68 0.49
C LEU A 141 -5.78 17.65 -0.60
N GLY A 142 -4.94 17.61 -1.65
CA GLY A 142 -5.05 16.62 -2.72
C GLY A 142 -4.94 15.19 -2.20
N ASP A 143 -3.99 14.92 -1.28
CA ASP A 143 -3.84 13.62 -0.63
C ASP A 143 -5.08 13.26 0.21
N ALA A 144 -5.62 14.19 0.99
CA ALA A 144 -6.81 13.95 1.82
C ALA A 144 -8.08 13.73 0.97
N LEU A 145 -8.25 14.47 -0.14
CA LEU A 145 -9.36 14.29 -1.09
C LEU A 145 -9.27 12.92 -1.78
N LYS A 146 -8.06 12.51 -2.20
CA LYS A 146 -7.80 11.17 -2.75
C LYS A 146 -8.20 10.08 -1.74
N ASP A 147 -7.84 10.26 -0.47
CA ASP A 147 -8.08 9.27 0.58
C ASP A 147 -9.57 9.07 0.89
N ILE A 148 -10.44 10.07 0.64
CA ILE A 148 -11.90 9.94 0.72
C ILE A 148 -12.55 9.58 -0.63
N GLY A 149 -11.77 9.31 -1.68
CA GLY A 149 -12.27 8.93 -3.01
C GLY A 149 -12.79 10.08 -3.87
N LYS A 150 -12.56 11.35 -3.48
CA LYS A 150 -12.91 12.53 -4.27
C LYS A 150 -11.87 12.80 -5.37
N ASN A 151 -11.74 11.82 -6.27
CA ASN A 151 -10.67 11.76 -7.25
C ASN A 151 -10.59 12.98 -8.16
N THR A 152 -11.74 13.47 -8.65
CA THR A 152 -11.81 14.64 -9.54
C THR A 152 -11.36 15.93 -8.85
N GLU A 153 -11.79 16.14 -7.61
CA GLU A 153 -11.40 17.31 -6.82
C GLU A 153 -9.90 17.26 -6.50
N ALA A 154 -9.38 16.08 -6.13
CA ALA A 154 -7.96 15.89 -5.90
C ALA A 154 -7.11 16.19 -7.16
N ILE A 155 -7.55 15.75 -8.35
CA ILE A 155 -6.86 16.06 -9.62
C ILE A 155 -6.81 17.58 -9.85
N LYS A 156 -7.92 18.30 -9.64
CA LYS A 156 -7.96 19.76 -9.79
C LYS A 156 -6.99 20.47 -8.84
N VAL A 157 -6.89 19.98 -7.60
CA VAL A 157 -5.96 20.51 -6.60
C VAL A 157 -4.50 20.24 -7.01
N TYR A 158 -4.20 19.04 -7.49
CA TYR A 158 -2.87 18.71 -8.00
C TYR A 158 -2.52 19.51 -9.26
N ASP A 159 -3.49 19.82 -10.14
CA ASP A 159 -3.26 20.70 -11.30
C ASP A 159 -2.78 22.08 -10.86
N LYS A 160 -3.33 22.64 -9.77
CA LYS A 160 -2.87 23.91 -9.19
C LYS A 160 -1.43 23.84 -8.68
N VAL A 161 -1.03 22.74 -8.06
CA VAL A 161 0.38 22.56 -7.67
C VAL A 161 1.28 22.51 -8.90
N LEU A 162 0.88 21.78 -9.94
CA LEU A 162 1.68 21.59 -11.14
C LEU A 162 1.74 22.84 -12.05
N GLU A 163 0.79 23.77 -11.93
CA GLU A 163 0.87 25.10 -12.56
C GLU A 163 2.07 25.91 -12.03
N ILE A 164 2.40 25.75 -10.74
CA ILE A 164 3.45 26.50 -10.06
C ILE A 164 4.76 25.68 -9.97
N GLN A 165 4.64 24.38 -9.77
CA GLN A 165 5.75 23.44 -9.64
C GLN A 165 5.62 22.29 -10.65
N PRO A 166 5.87 22.52 -11.95
CA PRO A 166 5.65 21.52 -13.02
C PRO A 166 6.51 20.25 -12.91
N ALA A 167 7.57 20.31 -12.10
CA ALA A 167 8.50 19.20 -11.87
C ALA A 167 8.25 18.45 -10.56
N ASN A 168 7.20 18.74 -9.79
CA ASN A 168 6.92 18.07 -8.53
C ASN A 168 6.55 16.60 -8.76
N GLU A 169 7.54 15.71 -8.62
CA GLU A 169 7.42 14.26 -8.91
C GLU A 169 6.31 13.59 -8.10
N LYS A 170 6.20 13.93 -6.80
CA LYS A 170 5.15 13.37 -5.92
C LYS A 170 3.75 13.68 -6.46
N VAL A 171 3.51 14.94 -6.81
CA VAL A 171 2.20 15.38 -7.29
C VAL A 171 1.92 14.81 -8.68
N ILE A 172 2.91 14.75 -9.58
CA ILE A 172 2.79 14.09 -10.88
C ILE A 172 2.37 12.63 -10.70
N ALA A 173 3.05 11.87 -9.83
CA ALA A 173 2.76 10.46 -9.60
C ALA A 173 1.35 10.23 -9.04
N HIS A 174 0.95 11.01 -8.03
CA HIS A 174 -0.40 10.91 -7.45
C HIS A 174 -1.48 11.29 -8.46
N ARG A 175 -1.25 12.33 -9.26
CA ARG A 175 -2.16 12.73 -10.32
C ARG A 175 -2.31 11.64 -11.39
N ILE A 176 -1.21 11.03 -11.86
CA ILE A 176 -1.26 9.92 -12.82
C ILE A 176 -2.04 8.75 -12.23
N PHE A 177 -1.80 8.40 -10.96
CA PHE A 177 -2.53 7.34 -10.28
C PHE A 177 -4.04 7.60 -10.25
N LEU A 178 -4.47 8.84 -9.95
CA LEU A 178 -5.88 9.21 -9.98
C LEU A 178 -6.46 9.19 -11.40
N LEU A 179 -5.72 9.62 -12.41
CA LEU A 179 -6.14 9.52 -13.81
C LEU A 179 -6.36 8.06 -14.23
N ARG A 180 -5.56 7.12 -13.70
CA ARG A 180 -5.80 5.69 -13.91
C ARG A 180 -7.06 5.20 -13.19
N ILE A 181 -7.29 5.63 -11.95
CA ILE A 181 -8.51 5.28 -11.20
C ILE A 181 -9.76 5.68 -11.97
N ILE A 182 -9.78 6.88 -12.56
CA ILE A 182 -10.92 7.36 -13.34
C ILE A 182 -10.85 6.99 -14.84
N CYS A 183 -9.88 6.16 -15.26
CA CYS A 183 -9.68 5.70 -16.64
C CYS A 183 -9.54 6.83 -17.67
N GLU A 184 -8.90 7.95 -17.31
CA GLU A 184 -8.63 9.09 -18.18
C GLU A 184 -7.24 8.94 -18.83
N TRP A 185 -7.06 7.90 -19.63
CA TRP A 185 -5.74 7.45 -20.12
C TRP A 185 -5.06 8.46 -21.05
N GLU A 186 -5.80 9.21 -21.86
CA GLU A 186 -5.24 10.19 -22.80
C GLU A 186 -4.42 11.27 -22.09
N LYS A 187 -4.87 11.70 -20.91
CA LYS A 187 -4.15 12.70 -20.10
C LYS A 187 -2.85 12.15 -19.48
N ILE A 188 -2.65 10.84 -19.49
CA ILE A 188 -1.42 10.21 -19.01
C ILE A 188 -0.32 10.26 -20.06
N ASN A 189 -0.65 10.27 -21.34
CA ASN A 189 0.30 10.17 -22.45
C ASN A 189 1.43 11.20 -22.36
N ARG A 190 1.16 12.44 -21.93
CA ARG A 190 2.18 13.48 -21.75
C ARG A 190 3.23 13.15 -20.68
N TYR A 191 2.94 12.21 -19.79
CA TYR A 191 3.85 11.80 -18.71
C TYR A 191 4.64 10.54 -19.02
N ILE A 192 4.28 9.79 -20.07
CA ILE A 192 4.94 8.53 -20.42
C ILE A 192 6.47 8.67 -20.45
N PRO A 193 7.08 9.71 -21.06
CA PRO A 193 8.54 9.87 -21.08
C PRO A 193 9.17 10.11 -19.71
N LYS A 194 8.37 10.52 -18.71
CA LYS A 194 8.84 10.82 -17.35
C LYS A 194 8.68 9.63 -16.41
N ILE A 195 7.80 8.67 -16.71
CA ILE A 195 7.44 7.56 -15.80
C ILE A 195 8.68 6.81 -15.31
N SER A 196 9.61 6.51 -16.22
CA SER A 196 10.83 5.76 -15.90
C SER A 196 11.74 6.43 -14.86
N LYS A 197 11.62 7.74 -14.66
CA LYS A 197 12.44 8.53 -13.73
C LYS A 197 11.70 8.89 -12.43
N LEU A 198 10.35 8.85 -12.45
CA LEU A 198 9.54 9.26 -11.29
C LEU A 198 9.86 8.40 -10.05
N GLY A 199 10.08 9.07 -8.93
CA GLY A 199 10.25 8.46 -7.62
C GLY A 199 11.59 7.79 -7.36
N ILE A 200 12.54 7.87 -8.30
CA ILE A 200 13.87 7.25 -8.15
C ILE A 200 14.83 8.19 -7.39
N ASN A 201 14.83 9.48 -7.72
CA ASN A 201 15.83 10.41 -7.17
C ASN A 201 15.40 10.98 -5.81
N GLU A 202 14.15 11.41 -5.68
CA GLU A 202 13.69 12.15 -4.50
C GLU A 202 13.09 11.23 -3.41
N GLY A 203 12.66 10.01 -3.76
CA GLY A 203 12.07 9.05 -2.81
C GLY A 203 10.72 9.49 -2.20
N ASP A 204 10.13 10.57 -2.69
CA ASP A 204 8.86 11.13 -2.15
C ASP A 204 7.62 10.37 -2.62
N VAL A 205 7.76 9.59 -3.69
CA VAL A 205 6.67 8.81 -4.27
C VAL A 205 6.63 7.42 -3.62
N GLY A 206 5.47 7.06 -3.07
CA GLY A 206 5.29 5.70 -2.55
C GLY A 206 5.38 4.65 -3.68
N PRO A 207 6.12 3.55 -3.51
CA PRO A 207 6.36 2.55 -4.55
C PRO A 207 5.08 2.00 -5.18
N PHE A 208 4.04 1.74 -4.40
CA PHE A 208 2.75 1.23 -4.88
C PHE A 208 2.10 2.12 -5.96
N THR A 209 2.26 3.44 -5.85
CA THR A 209 1.61 4.42 -6.75
C THR A 209 2.00 4.22 -8.21
N LEU A 210 3.23 3.74 -8.47
CA LEU A 210 3.81 3.63 -9.82
C LEU A 210 3.82 2.20 -10.36
N MET A 211 3.50 1.18 -9.55
CA MET A 211 3.60 -0.23 -9.97
C MET A 211 2.78 -0.58 -11.20
N ALA A 212 1.56 -0.05 -11.31
CA ALA A 212 0.71 -0.35 -12.46
C ALA A 212 1.08 0.43 -13.74
N LEU A 213 2.02 1.39 -13.67
CA LEU A 213 2.37 2.24 -14.80
C LEU A 213 3.38 1.59 -15.75
N GLU A 214 4.26 0.72 -15.22
CA GLU A 214 5.26 0.03 -16.00
C GLU A 214 5.61 -1.34 -15.41
N ASP A 215 6.08 -2.22 -16.27
CA ASP A 215 6.56 -3.55 -15.90
C ASP A 215 8.10 -3.55 -15.92
N SER A 216 8.72 -3.08 -14.82
CA SER A 216 10.17 -3.03 -14.66
C SER A 216 10.58 -3.31 -13.22
N PRO A 217 11.03 -4.55 -12.93
CA PRO A 217 11.46 -4.94 -11.59
C PRO A 217 12.63 -4.10 -11.08
N GLU A 218 13.57 -3.74 -11.95
CA GLU A 218 14.71 -2.86 -11.61
C GLU A 218 14.24 -1.49 -11.10
N ARG A 219 13.35 -0.82 -11.84
CA ARG A 219 12.84 0.50 -11.42
C ARG A 219 11.93 0.41 -10.21
N HIS A 220 11.19 -0.69 -10.04
CA HIS A 220 10.44 -0.94 -8.81
C HIS A 220 11.37 -1.01 -7.60
N LYS A 221 12.53 -1.70 -7.70
CA LYS A 221 13.56 -1.72 -6.65
C LYS A 221 14.13 -0.34 -6.39
N LEU A 222 14.56 0.38 -7.42
CA LEU A 222 15.14 1.72 -7.27
C LEU A 222 14.19 2.67 -6.53
N ARG A 223 12.89 2.66 -6.86
CA ARG A 223 11.86 3.46 -6.15
C ARG A 223 11.67 3.04 -4.70
N ALA A 224 11.63 1.74 -4.44
CA ALA A 224 11.48 1.22 -3.09
C ALA A 224 12.69 1.62 -2.22
N VAL A 225 13.91 1.47 -2.74
CA VAL A 225 15.15 1.88 -2.05
C VAL A 225 15.17 3.39 -1.77
N ALA A 226 14.88 4.22 -2.80
CA ALA A 226 14.85 5.67 -2.63
C ALA A 226 13.81 6.11 -1.58
N HIS A 227 12.60 5.53 -1.64
CA HIS A 227 11.52 5.82 -0.70
C HIS A 227 11.89 5.42 0.73
N THR A 228 12.38 4.21 0.91
CA THR A 228 12.75 3.68 2.23
C THR A 228 13.92 4.46 2.84
N LYS A 229 14.97 4.72 2.05
CA LYS A 229 16.10 5.53 2.50
C LYS A 229 15.67 6.91 2.96
N LYS A 230 14.77 7.58 2.24
CA LYS A 230 14.27 8.91 2.62
C LYS A 230 13.45 8.89 3.91
N LYS A 231 12.62 7.86 4.09
CA LYS A 231 11.67 7.79 5.22
C LYS A 231 12.29 7.28 6.52
N PHE A 232 13.28 6.40 6.43
CA PHE A 232 13.79 5.63 7.57
C PHE A 232 15.33 5.72 7.74
N SER A 233 16.02 6.62 7.01
CA SER A 233 17.48 6.75 7.04
C SER A 233 18.06 7.19 8.38
N LEU A 234 17.25 7.78 9.25
CA LEU A 234 17.66 8.29 10.57
C LEU A 234 17.51 7.29 11.70
N GLN A 235 16.84 6.15 11.46
CA GLN A 235 16.63 5.14 12.49
C GLN A 235 17.76 4.12 12.42
N LYS A 236 18.69 4.17 13.38
CA LYS A 236 19.69 3.11 13.54
C LYS A 236 18.98 1.87 14.08
N PRO A 237 19.08 0.70 13.41
CA PRO A 237 18.58 -0.54 13.97
C PRO A 237 19.22 -0.77 15.33
N LYS A 238 18.42 -1.10 16.34
CA LYS A 238 18.99 -1.55 17.60
C LYS A 238 19.62 -2.92 17.37
N GLU A 239 20.90 -3.07 17.72
CA GLU A 239 21.51 -4.39 17.81
C GLU A 239 20.82 -5.18 18.92
N TYR A 240 20.20 -6.28 18.54
CA TYR A 240 19.50 -7.16 19.49
C TYR A 240 20.46 -8.23 20.01
N ASN A 241 21.06 -7.96 21.15
CA ASN A 241 21.74 -8.96 21.97
C ASN A 241 20.79 -9.47 23.05
N GLN A 242 19.66 -10.09 22.69
CA GLN A 242 18.90 -10.82 23.70
C GLN A 242 19.32 -12.30 23.71
N PRO A 243 19.78 -12.82 24.87
CA PRO A 243 19.91 -14.24 25.03
C PRO A 243 18.51 -14.87 24.97
N LYS A 244 18.30 -15.73 23.98
CA LYS A 244 17.01 -16.38 23.77
C LYS A 244 16.65 -17.25 24.98
N ALA A 245 15.55 -16.94 25.63
CA ALA A 245 14.85 -17.96 26.41
C ALA A 245 14.54 -19.10 25.41
N LYS A 246 15.07 -20.30 25.65
CA LYS A 246 14.77 -21.51 24.87
C LYS A 246 13.26 -21.76 24.93
N SER A 247 12.52 -21.20 23.99
CA SER A 247 11.11 -21.54 23.80
C SER A 247 11.05 -22.85 23.01
N ASN A 248 10.22 -23.77 23.42
CA ASN A 248 9.98 -25.01 22.69
C ASN A 248 9.17 -24.76 21.39
N ARG A 249 8.71 -23.52 21.14
CA ARG A 249 7.94 -23.10 19.98
C ARG A 249 8.47 -21.80 19.42
N ILE A 250 8.57 -21.70 18.11
CA ILE A 250 8.89 -20.47 17.39
C ILE A 250 7.69 -19.51 17.49
N ARG A 251 7.94 -18.26 17.88
CA ARG A 251 6.92 -17.22 17.99
C ARG A 251 6.85 -16.44 16.69
N ILE A 252 5.72 -16.57 15.99
CA ILE A 252 5.46 -15.90 14.71
C ILE A 252 4.50 -14.75 14.96
N GLY A 253 4.86 -13.54 14.56
CA GLY A 253 3.99 -12.36 14.59
C GLY A 253 3.55 -11.98 13.18
N TYR A 254 2.25 -11.90 12.93
CA TYR A 254 1.68 -11.30 11.72
C TYR A 254 1.21 -9.89 12.02
N MET A 255 1.68 -8.91 11.25
CA MET A 255 1.28 -7.52 11.40
C MET A 255 0.51 -7.05 10.16
N SER A 256 -0.70 -6.47 10.36
CA SER A 256 -1.53 -5.99 9.26
C SER A 256 -2.56 -4.95 9.68
N SER A 257 -2.84 -3.98 8.78
CA SER A 257 -4.01 -3.10 8.84
C SER A 257 -5.30 -3.75 8.34
N ASP A 258 -5.19 -4.95 7.78
CA ASP A 258 -6.22 -5.59 6.97
C ASP A 258 -6.88 -6.80 7.65
N PHE A 259 -6.75 -6.93 8.95
CA PHE A 259 -7.45 -7.97 9.73
C PHE A 259 -8.94 -7.67 9.91
N LYS A 260 -9.63 -7.56 8.78
CA LYS A 260 -11.05 -7.25 8.60
C LYS A 260 -11.52 -7.86 7.29
N THR A 261 -12.76 -7.63 6.86
CA THR A 261 -13.25 -7.96 5.52
C THR A 261 -12.38 -7.27 4.46
N HIS A 262 -11.32 -7.95 4.04
CA HIS A 262 -10.30 -7.46 3.11
C HIS A 262 -9.65 -8.63 2.34
N PRO A 263 -9.21 -8.44 1.08
CA PRO A 263 -8.54 -9.48 0.28
C PRO A 263 -7.42 -10.23 1.00
N VAL A 264 -6.52 -9.52 1.68
CA VAL A 264 -5.41 -10.13 2.43
C VAL A 264 -5.93 -11.07 3.52
N ALA A 265 -6.98 -10.66 4.26
CA ALA A 265 -7.58 -11.48 5.30
C ALA A 265 -8.20 -12.75 4.74
N PHE A 266 -8.97 -12.65 3.63
CA PHE A 266 -9.56 -13.81 2.95
C PHE A 266 -8.53 -14.83 2.47
N LEU A 267 -7.34 -14.37 2.10
CA LEU A 267 -6.26 -15.25 1.65
C LEU A 267 -5.56 -15.94 2.83
N ILE A 268 -5.22 -15.20 3.90
CA ILE A 268 -4.29 -15.67 4.93
C ILE A 268 -4.96 -16.39 6.11
N VAL A 269 -6.26 -16.16 6.36
CA VAL A 269 -6.94 -16.61 7.58
C VAL A 269 -6.81 -18.12 7.80
N LYS A 270 -7.00 -18.92 6.74
CA LYS A 270 -6.94 -20.38 6.85
C LYS A 270 -5.50 -20.88 7.11
N THR A 271 -4.50 -20.19 6.57
CA THR A 271 -3.09 -20.46 6.90
C THR A 271 -2.83 -20.24 8.39
N ILE A 272 -3.33 -19.12 8.95
CA ILE A 272 -3.18 -18.80 10.37
C ILE A 272 -3.88 -19.86 11.24
N GLU A 273 -5.09 -20.29 10.87
CA GLU A 273 -5.85 -21.34 11.58
C GLU A 273 -5.09 -22.67 11.62
N ASN A 274 -4.46 -23.05 10.50
CA ASN A 274 -3.86 -24.38 10.30
C ASN A 274 -2.41 -24.49 10.78
N HIS A 275 -1.78 -23.42 11.29
CA HIS A 275 -0.43 -23.51 11.83
C HIS A 275 -0.30 -24.59 12.92
N ASN A 276 0.77 -25.36 12.88
CA ASN A 276 1.07 -26.38 13.86
C ASN A 276 1.42 -25.77 15.24
N ARG A 277 0.43 -25.70 16.13
CA ARG A 277 0.56 -25.10 17.46
C ARG A 277 1.53 -25.84 18.40
N LYS A 278 1.98 -27.04 18.06
CA LYS A 278 3.06 -27.73 18.77
C LYS A 278 4.43 -27.12 18.47
N LYS A 279 4.61 -26.61 17.24
CA LYS A 279 5.87 -26.00 16.78
C LYS A 279 5.86 -24.48 16.86
N PHE A 280 4.69 -23.84 16.67
CA PHE A 280 4.56 -22.41 16.54
C PHE A 280 3.58 -21.83 17.57
N LYS A 281 3.87 -20.62 18.05
CA LYS A 281 2.94 -19.75 18.75
C LYS A 281 2.69 -18.52 17.90
N VAL A 282 1.42 -18.27 17.55
CA VAL A 282 1.06 -17.31 16.49
C VAL A 282 0.40 -16.08 17.08
N TYR A 283 0.99 -14.92 16.81
CA TYR A 283 0.56 -13.61 17.28
C TYR A 283 0.01 -12.79 16.13
N GLY A 284 -1.06 -12.03 16.37
CA GLY A 284 -1.61 -11.05 15.46
C GLY A 284 -1.48 -9.63 16.01
N TYR A 285 -0.86 -8.74 15.25
CA TYR A 285 -0.74 -7.30 15.54
C TYR A 285 -1.58 -6.51 14.55
N SER A 286 -2.75 -6.05 14.99
CA SER A 286 -3.71 -5.34 14.14
C SER A 286 -3.55 -3.84 14.25
N ASN A 287 -3.11 -3.19 13.17
CA ASN A 287 -2.95 -1.74 13.07
C ASN A 287 -4.06 -1.05 12.26
N GLY A 288 -5.06 -1.78 11.81
CA GLY A 288 -6.21 -1.24 11.11
C GLY A 288 -7.28 -0.67 12.05
N PRO A 289 -8.28 0.02 11.49
CA PRO A 289 -9.39 0.53 12.28
C PRO A 289 -10.14 -0.60 12.99
N VAL A 290 -10.70 -0.28 14.15
CA VAL A 290 -11.53 -1.24 14.90
C VAL A 290 -12.80 -1.52 14.11
N VAL A 291 -12.91 -2.74 13.56
CA VAL A 291 -14.09 -3.24 12.86
C VAL A 291 -14.44 -4.60 13.46
N ASN A 292 -15.72 -4.81 13.78
CA ASN A 292 -16.22 -6.08 14.31
C ASN A 292 -17.01 -6.83 13.22
N ASP A 293 -16.39 -7.06 12.06
CA ASP A 293 -16.96 -7.92 11.02
C ASP A 293 -16.62 -9.40 11.28
N GLU A 294 -17.30 -10.29 10.56
CA GLU A 294 -17.12 -11.74 10.70
C GLU A 294 -15.66 -12.18 10.47
N MET A 295 -14.97 -11.57 9.50
CA MET A 295 -13.59 -11.91 9.20
C MET A 295 -12.65 -11.47 10.34
N ASN A 296 -12.88 -10.29 10.93
CA ASN A 296 -12.11 -9.84 12.09
C ASN A 296 -12.31 -10.78 13.28
N MET A 297 -13.56 -11.19 13.57
CA MET A 297 -13.86 -12.15 14.63
C MET A 297 -13.22 -13.52 14.37
N ARG A 298 -13.22 -14.00 13.12
CA ARG A 298 -12.57 -15.25 12.73
C ARG A 298 -11.05 -15.17 12.94
N LEU A 299 -10.41 -14.08 12.52
CA LEU A 299 -8.97 -13.86 12.73
C LEU A 299 -8.60 -13.75 14.21
N GLN A 300 -9.38 -13.04 15.03
CA GLN A 300 -9.13 -12.96 16.46
C GLN A 300 -9.09 -14.37 17.12
N LYS A 301 -9.94 -15.30 16.68
CA LYS A 301 -9.96 -16.68 17.16
C LYS A 301 -8.82 -17.53 16.57
N ALA A 302 -8.33 -17.18 15.41
CA ALA A 302 -7.27 -17.92 14.72
C ALA A 302 -5.88 -17.72 15.35
N PHE A 303 -5.63 -16.59 16.02
CA PHE A 303 -4.37 -16.30 16.70
C PHE A 303 -4.35 -16.86 18.15
N ASP A 304 -3.18 -17.28 18.61
CA ASP A 304 -2.98 -17.58 20.04
C ASP A 304 -2.99 -16.31 20.89
N VAL A 305 -2.52 -15.20 20.33
CA VAL A 305 -2.52 -13.87 20.94
C VAL A 305 -2.87 -12.84 19.88
N TYR A 306 -3.88 -12.04 20.12
CA TYR A 306 -4.28 -10.94 19.22
C TYR A 306 -4.18 -9.60 19.94
N LYS A 307 -3.46 -8.65 19.35
CA LYS A 307 -3.24 -7.31 19.91
C LYS A 307 -3.64 -6.23 18.92
N LYS A 308 -4.39 -5.24 19.40
CA LYS A 308 -4.66 -4.00 18.66
C LYS A 308 -3.53 -3.01 18.93
N ILE A 309 -2.99 -2.42 17.88
CA ILE A 309 -1.83 -1.53 17.93
C ILE A 309 -2.07 -0.21 17.16
N ASP A 310 -3.32 0.06 16.80
CA ASP A 310 -3.71 1.22 15.99
C ASP A 310 -3.53 2.57 16.71
N GLN A 311 -3.56 2.58 18.05
CA GLN A 311 -3.37 3.78 18.87
C GLN A 311 -1.93 3.96 19.40
N GLU A 312 -1.10 2.94 19.24
CA GLU A 312 0.26 2.93 19.79
C GLU A 312 1.26 3.61 18.83
N THR A 313 2.34 4.18 19.37
CA THR A 313 3.45 4.69 18.53
C THR A 313 4.26 3.54 17.92
N ASP A 314 5.03 3.81 16.86
CA ASP A 314 5.91 2.78 16.26
C ASP A 314 6.91 2.21 17.26
N LEU A 315 7.41 3.06 18.16
CA LEU A 315 8.33 2.64 19.23
C LEU A 315 7.65 1.76 20.27
N ASP A 316 6.42 2.10 20.70
CA ASP A 316 5.67 1.30 21.67
C ASP A 316 5.32 -0.07 21.10
N VAL A 317 4.92 -0.12 19.83
CA VAL A 317 4.67 -1.38 19.12
C VAL A 317 5.95 -2.21 18.99
N ALA A 318 7.06 -1.60 18.63
CA ALA A 318 8.34 -2.30 18.56
C ALA A 318 8.73 -2.88 19.93
N ASN A 319 8.59 -2.12 21.02
CA ASN A 319 8.84 -2.59 22.38
C ASN A 319 7.88 -3.72 22.79
N MET A 320 6.62 -3.66 22.38
CA MET A 320 5.61 -4.71 22.60
C MET A 320 6.01 -6.02 21.91
N ILE A 321 6.39 -5.97 20.63
CA ILE A 321 6.83 -7.13 19.86
C ILE A 321 8.07 -7.76 20.47
N GLN A 322 9.01 -6.95 20.96
CA GLN A 322 10.19 -7.40 21.69
C GLN A 322 9.85 -8.11 22.99
N LYS A 323 8.96 -7.51 23.79
CA LYS A 323 8.49 -8.10 25.04
C LYS A 323 7.80 -9.45 24.81
N ASP A 324 7.08 -9.60 23.70
CA ASP A 324 6.49 -10.86 23.28
C ASP A 324 7.55 -11.86 22.77
N SER A 325 8.80 -11.41 22.60
CA SER A 325 9.94 -12.19 22.11
C SER A 325 9.64 -12.87 20.76
N ILE A 326 9.10 -12.11 19.81
CA ILE A 326 8.78 -12.61 18.46
C ILE A 326 10.07 -12.99 17.75
N ASP A 327 10.15 -14.22 17.25
CA ASP A 327 11.29 -14.74 16.50
C ASP A 327 11.20 -14.30 15.02
N ILE A 328 10.01 -14.42 14.43
CA ILE A 328 9.73 -14.09 13.02
C ILE A 328 8.55 -13.12 12.96
N LEU A 329 8.77 -11.93 12.43
CA LEU A 329 7.72 -10.93 12.19
C LEU A 329 7.40 -10.87 10.71
N ILE A 330 6.13 -11.08 10.35
CA ILE A 330 5.64 -11.07 8.98
C ILE A 330 4.83 -9.80 8.77
N ASP A 331 5.27 -8.96 7.84
CA ASP A 331 4.53 -7.78 7.39
C ASP A 331 3.61 -8.12 6.23
N LEU A 332 2.31 -8.01 6.45
CA LEU A 332 1.29 -8.25 5.42
C LEU A 332 0.85 -6.98 4.68
N ASN A 333 1.45 -5.84 4.93
CA ASN A 333 1.13 -4.59 4.25
C ASN A 333 2.21 -4.14 3.26
N GLY A 334 3.47 -4.20 3.63
CA GLY A 334 4.55 -3.60 2.83
C GLY A 334 4.30 -2.11 2.55
N HIS A 335 4.46 -1.69 1.29
CA HIS A 335 4.23 -0.30 0.87
C HIS A 335 2.76 0.03 0.53
N THR A 336 1.79 -0.72 1.04
CA THR A 336 0.37 -0.40 0.85
C THR A 336 -0.12 0.67 1.84
N ARG A 337 -1.42 0.97 1.81
CA ARG A 337 -2.04 1.93 2.72
C ARG A 337 -2.02 1.43 4.17
N ASP A 338 -2.01 2.35 5.12
CA ASP A 338 -2.07 2.10 6.58
C ASP A 338 -0.93 1.20 7.12
N ARG A 339 0.17 1.10 6.36
CA ARG A 339 1.37 0.35 6.75
C ARG A 339 2.05 0.93 8.00
N ARG A 340 2.77 0.08 8.72
CA ARG A 340 3.57 0.43 9.90
C ARG A 340 5.07 0.10 9.68
N THR A 341 5.61 0.52 8.52
CA THR A 341 7.03 0.30 8.16
C THR A 341 8.01 0.90 9.18
N GLY A 342 7.59 1.94 9.92
CA GLY A 342 8.37 2.52 11.02
C GLY A 342 8.63 1.53 12.15
N VAL A 343 7.68 0.64 12.47
CA VAL A 343 7.88 -0.45 13.43
C VAL A 343 8.99 -1.38 12.95
N LEU A 344 8.93 -1.80 11.68
CA LEU A 344 9.91 -2.72 11.08
C LEU A 344 11.32 -2.10 11.02
N SER A 345 11.41 -0.79 10.79
CA SER A 345 12.72 -0.09 10.75
C SER A 345 13.44 -0.06 12.10
N LEU A 346 12.71 -0.30 13.20
CA LEU A 346 13.27 -0.47 14.55
C LEU A 346 13.73 -1.91 14.82
N ARG A 347 13.57 -2.82 13.88
CA ARG A 347 13.91 -4.25 13.95
C ARG A 347 13.46 -4.91 15.27
N PRO A 348 12.16 -4.98 15.57
CA PRO A 348 11.67 -5.55 16.82
C PRO A 348 11.75 -7.08 16.89
N ALA A 349 12.00 -7.76 15.78
CA ALA A 349 12.16 -9.20 15.70
C ALA A 349 13.48 -9.60 15.03
N ASN A 350 13.95 -10.81 15.28
CA ASN A 350 15.21 -11.33 14.73
C ASN A 350 15.15 -11.53 13.20
N ILE A 351 13.98 -11.99 12.73
CA ILE A 351 13.71 -12.24 11.30
C ILE A 351 12.48 -11.41 10.91
N GLN A 352 12.58 -10.65 9.84
CA GLN A 352 11.49 -9.84 9.30
C GLN A 352 11.22 -10.20 7.84
N ILE A 353 9.96 -10.52 7.53
CA ILE A 353 9.53 -11.05 6.24
C ILE A 353 8.46 -10.16 5.63
N ASN A 354 8.68 -9.71 4.37
CA ASN A 354 7.67 -9.07 3.54
C ASN A 354 6.81 -10.13 2.86
N TYR A 355 5.49 -10.04 3.01
CA TYR A 355 4.62 -11.06 2.45
C TYR A 355 3.24 -10.55 2.06
N LEU A 356 2.75 -11.03 0.93
CA LEU A 356 1.36 -11.01 0.45
C LEU A 356 0.80 -9.65 0.03
N GLY A 357 0.75 -8.63 0.92
CA GLY A 357 0.00 -7.39 0.66
C GLY A 357 0.64 -6.46 -0.36
N PHE A 358 1.96 -6.38 -0.40
CA PHE A 358 2.70 -5.57 -1.37
C PHE A 358 3.48 -6.47 -2.35
N PRO A 359 3.14 -6.44 -3.66
CA PRO A 359 3.73 -7.34 -4.65
C PRO A 359 5.06 -6.78 -5.20
N GLY A 360 6.09 -6.70 -4.36
CA GLY A 360 7.41 -6.21 -4.72
C GLY A 360 8.35 -6.08 -3.53
N THR A 361 9.58 -5.65 -3.78
CA THR A 361 10.60 -5.43 -2.75
C THR A 361 10.30 -4.22 -1.88
N MET A 362 10.59 -4.31 -0.59
CA MET A 362 10.52 -3.18 0.34
C MET A 362 11.64 -2.17 0.14
N GLY A 363 12.73 -2.55 -0.52
CA GLY A 363 13.89 -1.68 -0.71
C GLY A 363 14.59 -1.32 0.60
N ALA A 364 14.54 -2.20 1.60
CA ALA A 364 14.93 -1.92 2.97
C ALA A 364 15.91 -2.94 3.51
N ASN A 365 16.98 -2.49 4.14
CA ASN A 365 17.99 -3.35 4.77
C ASN A 365 17.53 -3.96 6.11
N PHE A 366 16.39 -3.52 6.63
CA PHE A 366 15.80 -4.10 7.83
C PHE A 366 14.78 -5.21 7.54
N MET A 367 14.55 -5.57 6.26
CA MET A 367 13.76 -6.72 5.85
C MET A 367 14.71 -7.82 5.39
N ASP A 368 14.57 -9.02 5.96
CA ASP A 368 15.47 -10.13 5.69
C ASP A 368 15.01 -10.96 4.49
N TYR A 369 13.69 -11.17 4.37
CA TYR A 369 13.11 -12.05 3.35
C TYR A 369 11.86 -11.47 2.69
N ILE A 370 11.64 -11.91 1.45
CA ILE A 370 10.36 -11.82 0.73
C ILE A 370 9.88 -13.22 0.35
N ILE A 371 8.59 -13.52 0.56
CA ILE A 371 8.01 -14.81 0.13
C ILE A 371 7.53 -14.70 -1.31
N ALA A 372 7.94 -15.65 -2.13
CA ALA A 372 7.61 -15.76 -3.54
C ALA A 372 7.53 -17.24 -3.98
N ASP A 373 7.42 -17.47 -5.26
CA ASP A 373 7.62 -18.75 -5.94
C ASP A 373 8.50 -18.58 -7.18
N LYS A 374 8.80 -19.68 -7.88
CA LYS A 374 9.71 -19.68 -9.05
C LYS A 374 9.14 -18.94 -10.27
N VAL A 375 7.80 -18.85 -10.37
CA VAL A 375 7.16 -18.11 -11.46
C VAL A 375 7.25 -16.63 -11.18
N LEU A 376 6.98 -16.20 -9.93
CA LEU A 376 7.02 -14.80 -9.53
C LEU A 376 8.41 -14.19 -9.59
N ILE A 377 9.37 -14.85 -8.93
CA ILE A 377 10.76 -14.39 -8.90
C ILE A 377 11.65 -15.53 -9.41
N PRO A 378 11.86 -15.63 -10.73
CA PRO A 378 12.85 -16.55 -11.27
C PRO A 378 14.25 -16.24 -10.74
N ASN A 379 15.15 -17.23 -10.66
CA ASN A 379 16.51 -17.05 -10.12
C ASN A 379 17.28 -15.89 -10.78
N LYS A 380 17.08 -15.68 -12.09
CA LYS A 380 17.69 -14.57 -12.85
C LYS A 380 17.24 -13.17 -12.40
N SER A 381 16.23 -13.09 -11.56
CA SER A 381 15.62 -11.82 -11.10
C SER A 381 15.95 -11.47 -9.64
N ASP A 382 16.81 -12.25 -8.98
CA ASP A 382 17.18 -12.06 -7.58
C ASP A 382 17.72 -10.66 -7.31
N ASP A 383 18.54 -10.13 -8.21
CA ASP A 383 19.16 -8.80 -8.10
C ASP A 383 18.15 -7.64 -8.09
N PHE A 384 16.90 -7.88 -8.47
CA PHE A 384 15.84 -6.86 -8.44
C PHE A 384 15.10 -6.77 -7.09
N TYR A 385 15.56 -7.50 -6.07
CA TYR A 385 15.00 -7.46 -4.70
C TYR A 385 16.10 -7.08 -3.72
N SER A 386 15.73 -6.42 -2.63
CA SER A 386 16.65 -6.06 -1.55
C SER A 386 16.68 -7.14 -0.47
N GLU A 387 15.60 -7.87 -0.35
CA GLU A 387 15.44 -9.01 0.55
C GLU A 387 15.97 -10.30 -0.08
N ASN A 388 16.39 -11.25 0.74
CA ASN A 388 16.59 -12.63 0.29
C ASN A 388 15.23 -13.28 0.00
N ILE A 389 15.20 -14.21 -0.94
CA ILE A 389 13.96 -14.75 -1.47
C ILE A 389 13.68 -16.13 -0.88
N ILE A 390 12.52 -16.26 -0.23
CA ILE A 390 11.95 -17.57 0.10
C ILE A 390 11.07 -17.99 -1.08
N ARG A 391 11.46 -19.06 -1.79
CA ARG A 391 10.67 -19.63 -2.90
C ARG A 391 9.91 -20.84 -2.44
N LEU A 392 8.58 -20.71 -2.40
CA LEU A 392 7.68 -21.84 -2.22
C LEU A 392 7.59 -22.65 -3.53
N PRO A 393 7.30 -23.98 -3.47
CA PRO A 393 7.40 -24.84 -4.65
C PRO A 393 6.31 -24.58 -5.70
N HIS A 394 5.10 -24.19 -5.30
CA HIS A 394 3.95 -24.09 -6.20
C HIS A 394 3.48 -22.64 -6.38
N SER A 395 2.94 -22.02 -5.34
CA SER A 395 2.49 -20.63 -5.34
C SER A 395 2.84 -19.94 -4.05
N TYR A 396 3.16 -18.65 -4.13
CA TYR A 396 3.33 -17.81 -2.94
C TYR A 396 2.01 -17.45 -2.27
N MET A 397 0.91 -17.50 -3.03
CA MET A 397 -0.39 -17.04 -2.56
C MET A 397 -1.10 -18.11 -1.75
N PRO A 398 -1.42 -17.84 -0.48
CA PRO A 398 -2.26 -18.71 0.31
C PRO A 398 -3.70 -18.64 -0.20
N THR A 399 -4.45 -19.68 0.04
CA THR A 399 -5.88 -19.72 -0.27
C THR A 399 -6.67 -20.27 0.91
N ASP A 400 -7.92 -19.88 1.01
CA ASP A 400 -8.88 -20.47 1.95
C ASP A 400 -9.84 -21.38 1.18
N ASN A 401 -9.60 -22.68 1.23
CA ASN A 401 -10.42 -23.69 0.56
C ASN A 401 -11.76 -23.95 1.27
N THR A 402 -12.06 -23.23 2.33
CA THR A 402 -13.36 -23.30 3.03
C THR A 402 -14.31 -22.16 2.63
N ARG A 403 -13.87 -21.28 1.69
CA ARG A 403 -14.75 -20.19 1.21
C ARG A 403 -15.96 -20.74 0.49
N LYS A 404 -17.13 -20.31 0.93
CA LYS A 404 -18.39 -20.73 0.34
C LYS A 404 -18.71 -19.93 -0.92
N ILE A 405 -19.29 -20.62 -1.90
CA ILE A 405 -19.90 -20.03 -3.08
C ILE A 405 -21.41 -20.14 -2.87
N SER A 406 -22.17 -19.06 -3.04
CA SER A 406 -23.61 -19.08 -2.84
C SER A 406 -24.27 -20.08 -3.79
N GLU A 407 -25.14 -20.92 -3.23
CA GLU A 407 -25.99 -21.89 -4.00
C GLU A 407 -27.26 -21.24 -4.54
N GLN A 408 -27.53 -19.98 -4.16
CA GLN A 408 -28.73 -19.29 -4.66
C GLN A 408 -28.60 -19.04 -6.16
N PRO A 409 -29.68 -19.27 -6.94
CA PRO A 409 -29.64 -19.06 -8.37
C PRO A 409 -29.32 -17.61 -8.72
N ILE A 410 -28.26 -17.42 -9.46
CA ILE A 410 -27.89 -16.13 -10.04
C ILE A 410 -28.04 -16.25 -11.57
N SER A 411 -28.65 -15.24 -12.22
CA SER A 411 -28.87 -15.28 -13.67
C SER A 411 -28.18 -14.13 -14.39
N ARG A 412 -27.79 -14.35 -15.65
CA ARG A 412 -27.27 -13.31 -16.52
C ARG A 412 -28.21 -12.10 -16.59
N LYS A 413 -29.51 -12.33 -16.76
CA LYS A 413 -30.56 -11.29 -16.78
C LYS A 413 -30.53 -10.40 -15.52
N ALA A 414 -30.42 -11.01 -14.33
CA ALA A 414 -30.38 -10.28 -13.06
C ALA A 414 -29.13 -9.40 -12.93
N GLN A 415 -28.04 -9.74 -13.65
CA GLN A 415 -26.79 -8.97 -13.69
C GLN A 415 -26.71 -8.02 -14.91
N GLY A 416 -27.77 -7.90 -15.71
CA GLY A 416 -27.79 -7.08 -16.93
C GLY A 416 -26.94 -7.65 -18.07
N LEU A 417 -26.59 -8.94 -18.01
CA LEU A 417 -25.82 -9.63 -19.03
C LEU A 417 -26.73 -10.23 -20.10
N PRO A 418 -26.28 -10.36 -21.36
CA PRO A 418 -27.04 -11.03 -22.40
C PRO A 418 -27.22 -12.52 -22.07
N GLU A 419 -28.36 -13.07 -22.40
CA GLU A 419 -28.66 -14.50 -22.19
C GLU A 419 -27.72 -15.38 -23.04
N ASN A 420 -27.49 -14.96 -24.28
CA ASN A 420 -26.59 -15.62 -25.23
C ASN A 420 -25.37 -14.73 -25.51
N GLY A 421 -24.28 -15.33 -25.99
CA GLY A 421 -23.03 -14.65 -26.31
C GLY A 421 -21.96 -14.83 -25.24
N ILE A 422 -20.75 -14.47 -25.58
CA ILE A 422 -19.57 -14.56 -24.70
C ILE A 422 -19.55 -13.39 -23.72
N VAL A 423 -19.40 -13.69 -22.45
CA VAL A 423 -19.20 -12.72 -21.38
C VAL A 423 -17.73 -12.73 -20.96
N PHE A 424 -16.98 -11.74 -21.40
CA PHE A 424 -15.65 -11.47 -20.89
C PHE A 424 -15.76 -10.73 -19.56
N CYS A 425 -14.91 -11.08 -18.59
CA CYS A 425 -14.94 -10.51 -17.25
C CYS A 425 -13.57 -9.96 -16.88
N CYS A 426 -13.53 -8.76 -16.28
CA CYS A 426 -12.35 -8.26 -15.58
C CYS A 426 -12.79 -7.51 -14.31
N PHE A 427 -12.61 -8.14 -13.15
CA PHE A 427 -12.99 -7.54 -11.86
C PHE A 427 -11.82 -6.87 -11.14
N ASN A 428 -10.74 -6.60 -11.87
CA ASN A 428 -9.62 -5.81 -11.36
C ASN A 428 -10.03 -4.36 -11.07
N ASN A 429 -9.37 -3.75 -10.10
CA ASN A 429 -9.50 -2.32 -9.86
C ASN A 429 -9.11 -1.52 -11.13
N SER A 430 -9.83 -0.44 -11.39
CA SER A 430 -9.68 0.39 -12.60
C SER A 430 -8.25 0.90 -12.82
N TYR A 431 -7.49 1.19 -11.78
CA TYR A 431 -6.11 1.65 -11.91
C TYR A 431 -5.15 0.60 -12.52
N LYS A 432 -5.54 -0.68 -12.52
CA LYS A 432 -4.77 -1.75 -13.17
C LYS A 432 -5.00 -1.81 -14.68
N ILE A 433 -6.15 -1.33 -15.16
CA ILE A 433 -6.51 -1.33 -16.58
C ILE A 433 -5.78 -0.18 -17.27
N SER A 434 -5.02 -0.46 -18.32
CA SER A 434 -4.42 0.56 -19.20
C SER A 434 -5.13 0.64 -20.55
N SER A 435 -4.82 1.67 -21.35
CA SER A 435 -5.36 1.75 -22.71
C SER A 435 -4.90 0.59 -23.58
N ARG A 436 -3.73 -0.03 -23.31
CA ARG A 436 -3.16 -1.15 -24.10
C ARG A 436 -4.03 -2.39 -24.01
N GLU A 437 -4.35 -2.84 -22.77
CA GLU A 437 -5.26 -3.99 -22.57
C GLU A 437 -6.65 -3.66 -23.13
N PHE A 438 -7.12 -2.44 -22.88
CA PHE A 438 -8.44 -2.02 -23.32
C PHE A 438 -8.56 -1.97 -24.83
N ASP A 439 -7.50 -1.56 -25.58
CA ASP A 439 -7.43 -1.60 -27.02
C ASP A 439 -7.59 -3.04 -27.56
N ILE A 440 -6.93 -3.99 -26.93
CA ILE A 440 -7.05 -5.42 -27.28
C ILE A 440 -8.47 -5.93 -27.01
N TRP A 441 -9.02 -5.62 -25.84
CA TRP A 441 -10.38 -6.06 -25.47
C TRP A 441 -11.43 -5.50 -26.44
N MET A 442 -11.29 -4.25 -26.87
CA MET A 442 -12.21 -3.67 -27.86
C MET A 442 -12.09 -4.36 -29.22
N ARG A 443 -10.88 -4.69 -29.69
CA ARG A 443 -10.71 -5.48 -30.94
C ARG A 443 -11.34 -6.87 -30.83
N ILE A 444 -11.21 -7.53 -29.69
CA ILE A 444 -11.84 -8.84 -29.44
C ILE A 444 -13.37 -8.72 -29.49
N ILE A 445 -13.94 -7.76 -28.77
CA ILE A 445 -15.39 -7.54 -28.72
C ILE A 445 -15.93 -7.23 -30.13
N THR A 446 -15.21 -6.45 -30.92
CA THR A 446 -15.62 -6.13 -32.31
C THR A 446 -15.66 -7.38 -33.20
N LYS A 447 -14.76 -8.36 -32.96
CA LYS A 447 -14.68 -9.59 -33.75
C LYS A 447 -15.69 -10.66 -33.35
N ILE A 448 -16.33 -10.54 -32.18
CA ILE A 448 -17.23 -11.56 -31.61
C ILE A 448 -18.60 -10.92 -31.37
N ASP A 449 -19.55 -11.19 -32.26
CA ASP A 449 -20.90 -10.65 -32.15
C ASP A 449 -21.60 -11.08 -30.87
N GLY A 450 -22.38 -10.17 -30.29
CA GLY A 450 -23.10 -10.41 -29.04
C GLY A 450 -22.25 -10.57 -27.78
N SER A 451 -20.91 -10.47 -27.88
CA SER A 451 -20.04 -10.52 -26.70
C SER A 451 -20.07 -9.19 -25.93
N VAL A 452 -19.83 -9.28 -24.61
CA VAL A 452 -19.82 -8.14 -23.71
C VAL A 452 -18.58 -8.18 -22.79
N LEU A 453 -18.15 -7.00 -22.31
CA LEU A 453 -17.13 -6.88 -21.27
C LEU A 453 -17.78 -6.49 -19.94
N TRP A 454 -17.63 -7.34 -18.93
CA TRP A 454 -18.20 -7.16 -17.61
C TRP A 454 -17.13 -6.72 -16.61
N LEU A 455 -17.26 -5.51 -16.07
CA LEU A 455 -16.27 -4.85 -15.24
C LEU A 455 -16.79 -4.56 -13.82
N ASN A 456 -15.95 -4.72 -12.80
CA ASN A 456 -16.28 -4.33 -11.43
C ASN A 456 -15.68 -2.95 -11.09
N ILE A 457 -16.31 -1.89 -11.60
CA ILE A 457 -15.87 -0.51 -11.41
C ILE A 457 -16.96 0.27 -10.67
N LYS A 458 -16.58 0.91 -9.56
CA LYS A 458 -17.53 1.65 -8.70
C LYS A 458 -17.58 3.14 -9.02
N ASP A 459 -16.45 3.74 -9.40
CA ASP A 459 -16.33 5.18 -9.69
C ASP A 459 -17.17 5.55 -10.93
N LYS A 460 -18.09 6.51 -10.75
CA LYS A 460 -19.02 6.93 -11.81
C LYS A 460 -18.27 7.51 -13.02
N LEU A 461 -17.28 8.36 -12.78
CA LEU A 461 -16.52 8.99 -13.85
C LEU A 461 -15.66 7.97 -14.61
N ALA A 462 -15.10 6.97 -13.91
CA ALA A 462 -14.40 5.87 -14.56
C ALA A 462 -15.33 5.09 -15.51
N LYS A 463 -16.58 4.81 -15.10
CA LYS A 463 -17.58 4.17 -15.97
C LYS A 463 -17.85 5.00 -17.23
N GLU A 464 -18.08 6.30 -17.05
CA GLU A 464 -18.32 7.23 -18.16
C GLU A 464 -17.12 7.28 -19.12
N ASN A 465 -15.90 7.36 -18.59
CA ASN A 465 -14.67 7.42 -19.38
C ASN A 465 -14.41 6.12 -20.14
N ILE A 466 -14.66 4.96 -19.53
CA ILE A 466 -14.57 3.65 -20.20
C ILE A 466 -15.57 3.55 -21.34
N CYS A 467 -16.83 3.95 -21.13
CA CYS A 467 -17.85 3.95 -22.20
C CYS A 467 -17.43 4.87 -23.37
N LYS A 468 -16.93 6.07 -23.09
CA LYS A 468 -16.38 6.98 -24.11
C LYS A 468 -15.18 6.36 -24.83
N ALA A 469 -14.30 5.69 -24.10
CA ALA A 469 -13.13 5.03 -24.68
C ALA A 469 -13.52 3.83 -25.56
N ALA A 470 -14.57 3.09 -25.20
CA ALA A 470 -15.14 2.03 -26.04
C ALA A 470 -15.73 2.59 -27.34
N GLN A 471 -16.53 3.65 -27.25
CA GLN A 471 -17.14 4.31 -28.41
C GLN A 471 -16.08 4.86 -29.38
N LYS A 472 -14.99 5.47 -28.87
CA LYS A 472 -13.87 5.92 -29.70
C LYS A 472 -13.19 4.79 -30.48
N ARG A 473 -13.31 3.53 -30.02
CA ARG A 473 -12.77 2.31 -30.63
C ARG A 473 -13.80 1.53 -31.46
N GLY A 474 -14.96 2.15 -31.72
CA GLY A 474 -16.01 1.56 -32.55
C GLY A 474 -16.86 0.51 -31.85
N VAL A 475 -16.79 0.42 -30.51
CA VAL A 475 -17.61 -0.51 -29.71
C VAL A 475 -18.78 0.25 -29.08
N ASP A 476 -19.99 -0.27 -29.26
CA ASP A 476 -21.18 0.27 -28.61
C ASP A 476 -21.01 0.21 -27.07
N PRO A 477 -21.16 1.34 -26.35
CA PRO A 477 -21.07 1.38 -24.89
C PRO A 477 -22.01 0.41 -24.17
N SER A 478 -23.12 -0.01 -24.75
CA SER A 478 -24.04 -1.01 -24.19
C SER A 478 -23.40 -2.40 -24.03
N ARG A 479 -22.30 -2.66 -24.75
CA ARG A 479 -21.51 -3.89 -24.62
C ARG A 479 -20.52 -3.86 -23.44
N ILE A 480 -20.44 -2.73 -22.72
CA ILE A 480 -19.64 -2.58 -21.49
C ILE A 480 -20.60 -2.60 -20.30
N ILE A 481 -20.59 -3.67 -19.55
CA ILE A 481 -21.50 -3.88 -18.42
C ILE A 481 -20.74 -3.72 -17.11
N PHE A 482 -21.36 -3.06 -16.14
CA PHE A 482 -20.74 -2.81 -14.83
C PHE A 482 -21.44 -3.63 -13.75
N ALA A 483 -20.63 -4.42 -13.04
CA ALA A 483 -21.09 -5.26 -11.96
C ALA A 483 -21.46 -4.44 -10.70
N ASN A 484 -22.54 -4.83 -10.03
CA ASN A 484 -22.94 -4.30 -8.74
C ASN A 484 -22.08 -4.88 -7.61
N SER A 485 -22.05 -4.21 -6.46
CA SER A 485 -21.45 -4.78 -5.24
C SER A 485 -22.35 -5.87 -4.68
N LEU A 486 -21.76 -7.01 -4.34
CA LEU A 486 -22.46 -8.17 -3.76
C LEU A 486 -21.70 -8.65 -2.51
N PRO A 487 -22.36 -9.33 -1.57
CA PRO A 487 -21.69 -10.11 -0.52
C PRO A 487 -20.70 -11.12 -1.13
N MET A 488 -19.70 -11.56 -0.36
CA MET A 488 -18.60 -12.37 -0.90
C MET A 488 -19.05 -13.68 -1.52
N GLU A 489 -19.98 -14.41 -0.90
CA GLU A 489 -20.46 -15.70 -1.41
C GLU A 489 -21.19 -15.53 -2.75
N GLU A 490 -22.02 -14.49 -2.88
CA GLU A 490 -22.71 -14.14 -4.14
C GLU A 490 -21.71 -13.58 -5.17
N HIS A 491 -20.69 -12.82 -4.71
CA HIS A 491 -19.61 -12.34 -5.58
C HIS A 491 -18.85 -13.51 -6.21
N LEU A 492 -18.57 -14.57 -5.46
CA LEU A 492 -17.96 -15.78 -6.01
C LEU A 492 -18.91 -16.52 -6.98
N ALA A 493 -20.19 -16.64 -6.62
CA ALA A 493 -21.16 -17.32 -7.46
C ALA A 493 -21.33 -16.67 -8.84
N ARG A 494 -21.29 -15.32 -8.92
CA ARG A 494 -21.51 -14.62 -10.20
C ARG A 494 -20.41 -14.85 -11.24
N TYR A 495 -19.19 -15.31 -10.84
CA TYR A 495 -18.15 -15.66 -11.82
C TYR A 495 -18.61 -16.76 -12.79
N ALA A 496 -19.54 -17.63 -12.36
CA ALA A 496 -20.12 -18.67 -13.21
C ALA A 496 -20.92 -18.13 -14.41
N LEU A 497 -21.32 -16.84 -14.38
CA LEU A 497 -22.03 -16.19 -15.47
C LEU A 497 -21.09 -15.72 -16.59
N ALA A 498 -19.78 -15.62 -16.31
CA ALA A 498 -18.75 -15.24 -17.27
C ALA A 498 -18.16 -16.47 -17.97
N ASP A 499 -17.53 -16.23 -19.09
CA ASP A 499 -16.90 -17.28 -19.91
C ASP A 499 -15.38 -17.28 -19.79
N ILE A 500 -14.75 -16.10 -19.80
CA ILE A 500 -13.30 -15.91 -19.74
C ILE A 500 -13.00 -14.68 -18.90
N PHE A 501 -12.04 -14.80 -17.98
CA PHE A 501 -11.48 -13.65 -17.25
C PHE A 501 -10.30 -13.08 -18.03
N LEU A 502 -10.34 -11.79 -18.34
CA LEU A 502 -9.30 -11.05 -19.03
C LEU A 502 -8.39 -10.35 -18.01
N ASP A 503 -7.13 -10.74 -17.95
CA ASP A 503 -6.19 -10.15 -16.99
C ASP A 503 -5.52 -8.88 -17.54
N THR A 504 -5.02 -8.05 -16.62
CA THR A 504 -4.26 -6.81 -16.86
C THR A 504 -2.75 -7.07 -16.85
N PHE A 505 -1.95 -6.26 -17.57
CA PHE A 505 -0.56 -6.60 -17.89
C PHE A 505 0.47 -6.19 -16.84
N ASN A 506 0.58 -4.89 -16.53
CA ASN A 506 1.62 -4.40 -15.63
C ASN A 506 1.35 -4.74 -14.16
N PHE A 507 0.10 -4.97 -13.83
CA PHE A 507 -0.35 -5.37 -12.51
C PHE A 507 -1.51 -6.37 -12.66
N ASN A 508 -1.19 -7.65 -12.60
CA ASN A 508 -2.15 -8.73 -12.81
C ASN A 508 -3.31 -8.72 -11.79
N ALA A 509 -4.30 -9.51 -12.08
CA ALA A 509 -5.27 -9.99 -11.11
C ALA A 509 -4.53 -10.84 -10.06
N HIS A 510 -4.68 -10.50 -8.81
CA HIS A 510 -4.14 -11.25 -7.67
C HIS A 510 -5.27 -12.03 -7.00
N THR A 511 -5.86 -11.50 -5.95
CA THR A 511 -7.04 -12.10 -5.29
C THR A 511 -8.17 -12.34 -6.28
N THR A 512 -8.40 -11.43 -7.23
CA THR A 512 -9.46 -11.57 -8.26
C THR A 512 -9.20 -12.74 -9.23
N ALA A 513 -7.93 -13.06 -9.53
CA ALA A 513 -7.63 -14.27 -10.30
C ALA A 513 -7.85 -15.54 -9.47
N SER A 514 -7.42 -15.55 -8.21
CA SER A 514 -7.68 -16.66 -7.29
C SER A 514 -9.18 -16.91 -7.11
N GLU A 515 -9.99 -15.84 -7.01
CA GLU A 515 -11.46 -15.93 -6.92
C GLU A 515 -12.09 -16.48 -8.20
N ALA A 516 -11.63 -16.01 -9.36
CA ALA A 516 -12.11 -16.51 -10.66
C ALA A 516 -11.81 -18.02 -10.82
N LEU A 517 -10.59 -18.43 -10.53
CA LEU A 517 -10.16 -19.83 -10.61
C LEU A 517 -10.92 -20.71 -9.60
N TRP A 518 -11.10 -20.25 -8.35
CA TRP A 518 -11.89 -20.95 -7.34
C TRP A 518 -13.33 -21.15 -7.78
N SER A 519 -13.90 -20.15 -8.44
CA SER A 519 -15.27 -20.17 -8.96
C SER A 519 -15.41 -20.92 -10.30
N GLY A 520 -14.32 -21.48 -10.87
CA GLY A 520 -14.33 -22.25 -12.11
C GLY A 520 -14.29 -21.40 -13.38
N LEU A 521 -13.92 -20.11 -13.29
CA LEU A 521 -13.75 -19.24 -14.44
C LEU A 521 -12.27 -19.23 -14.89
N PRO A 522 -11.94 -19.62 -16.14
CA PRO A 522 -10.59 -19.59 -16.66
C PRO A 522 -10.08 -18.15 -16.81
N VAL A 523 -8.84 -17.92 -16.38
CA VAL A 523 -8.15 -16.64 -16.46
C VAL A 523 -7.11 -16.73 -17.60
N ILE A 524 -7.08 -15.74 -18.49
CA ILE A 524 -6.02 -15.63 -19.50
C ILE A 524 -5.14 -14.45 -19.09
N THR A 525 -3.83 -14.69 -19.01
CA THR A 525 -2.86 -13.67 -18.61
C THR A 525 -1.71 -13.52 -19.60
N LYS A 526 -1.10 -12.34 -19.62
CA LYS A 526 0.20 -12.10 -20.21
C LYS A 526 1.25 -11.99 -19.11
N LEU A 527 2.20 -12.91 -19.06
CA LEU A 527 3.29 -12.90 -18.10
C LEU A 527 4.23 -11.73 -18.37
N GLY A 528 4.47 -10.91 -17.36
CA GLY A 528 5.42 -9.81 -17.40
C GLY A 528 6.76 -10.14 -16.74
N GLU A 529 7.51 -9.10 -16.35
CA GLU A 529 8.84 -9.22 -15.73
C GLU A 529 8.81 -8.93 -14.23
N SER A 530 7.96 -7.99 -13.77
CA SER A 530 7.87 -7.61 -12.37
C SER A 530 6.96 -8.53 -11.57
N PHE A 531 7.14 -8.59 -10.25
CA PHE A 531 6.30 -9.39 -9.35
C PHE A 531 4.80 -9.19 -9.63
N ALA A 532 4.36 -7.93 -9.65
CA ALA A 532 2.95 -7.61 -9.85
C ALA A 532 2.37 -8.09 -11.19
N ALA A 533 3.22 -8.20 -12.22
CA ALA A 533 2.86 -8.64 -13.58
C ALA A 533 2.99 -10.15 -13.81
N ARG A 534 3.26 -10.94 -12.76
CA ARG A 534 3.50 -12.39 -12.86
C ARG A 534 2.56 -13.22 -11.97
N VAL A 535 1.77 -12.56 -11.11
CA VAL A 535 0.95 -13.24 -10.11
C VAL A 535 -0.09 -14.18 -10.74
N ALA A 536 -0.82 -13.74 -11.75
CA ALA A 536 -1.81 -14.60 -12.39
C ALA A 536 -1.15 -15.81 -13.09
N GLY A 537 0.06 -15.64 -13.65
CA GLY A 537 0.86 -16.74 -14.19
C GLY A 537 1.26 -17.76 -13.11
N SER A 538 1.66 -17.30 -11.93
CA SER A 538 1.94 -18.19 -10.78
C SER A 538 0.72 -19.01 -10.38
N LEU A 539 -0.46 -18.38 -10.30
CA LEU A 539 -1.70 -19.08 -9.95
C LEU A 539 -2.10 -20.11 -11.01
N LEU A 540 -1.96 -19.76 -12.28
CA LEU A 540 -2.28 -20.65 -13.39
C LEU A 540 -1.34 -21.87 -13.43
N ALA A 541 -0.04 -21.68 -13.22
CA ALA A 541 0.91 -22.76 -13.10
C ALA A 541 0.59 -23.68 -11.92
N ALA A 542 0.24 -23.10 -10.77
CA ALA A 542 -0.09 -23.86 -9.55
C ALA A 542 -1.42 -24.62 -9.64
N VAL A 543 -2.32 -24.26 -10.56
CA VAL A 543 -3.57 -25.01 -10.87
C VAL A 543 -3.47 -25.86 -12.13
N GLY A 544 -2.27 -25.95 -12.74
CA GLY A 544 -2.01 -26.80 -13.92
C GLY A 544 -2.71 -26.32 -15.19
N LEU A 545 -2.77 -25.01 -15.41
CA LEU A 545 -3.36 -24.35 -16.58
C LEU A 545 -2.33 -23.47 -17.31
N ASP A 546 -1.12 -23.98 -17.50
CA ASP A 546 -0.02 -23.26 -18.15
C ASP A 546 -0.37 -22.77 -19.56
N GLU A 547 -1.25 -23.49 -20.25
CA GLU A 547 -1.75 -23.14 -21.60
C GLU A 547 -2.52 -21.80 -21.64
N LEU A 548 -2.91 -21.25 -20.49
CA LEU A 548 -3.56 -19.93 -20.38
C LEU A 548 -2.57 -18.79 -20.07
N ILE A 549 -1.28 -19.11 -19.96
CA ILE A 549 -0.20 -18.15 -19.76
C ILE A 549 0.37 -17.77 -21.13
N THR A 550 0.32 -16.51 -21.47
CA THR A 550 0.90 -15.98 -22.72
C THR A 550 2.09 -15.08 -22.43
N HIS A 551 2.94 -14.84 -23.42
CA HIS A 551 4.17 -14.04 -23.28
C HIS A 551 4.16 -12.75 -24.10
N THR A 552 3.21 -12.60 -25.01
CA THR A 552 3.06 -11.41 -25.86
C THR A 552 1.59 -10.98 -25.94
N GLU A 553 1.36 -9.72 -26.23
CA GLU A 553 0.01 -9.18 -26.43
C GLU A 553 -0.71 -9.85 -27.60
N LEU A 554 0.03 -10.16 -28.66
CA LEU A 554 -0.53 -10.89 -29.81
C LEU A 554 -1.02 -12.28 -29.41
N LYS A 555 -0.20 -13.03 -28.67
CA LYS A 555 -0.60 -14.38 -28.19
C LYS A 555 -1.75 -14.32 -27.21
N TYR A 556 -1.82 -13.28 -26.39
CA TYR A 556 -2.94 -13.02 -25.48
C TYR A 556 -4.24 -12.81 -26.28
N GLU A 557 -4.23 -11.93 -27.30
CA GLU A 557 -5.39 -11.69 -28.17
C GLU A 557 -5.79 -12.95 -28.94
N GLU A 558 -4.81 -13.64 -29.57
CA GLU A 558 -5.05 -14.89 -30.32
C GLU A 558 -5.70 -15.97 -29.46
N LEU A 559 -5.20 -16.20 -28.24
CA LEU A 559 -5.71 -17.23 -27.35
C LEU A 559 -7.16 -16.93 -26.90
N ILE A 560 -7.46 -15.66 -26.57
CA ILE A 560 -8.81 -15.25 -26.21
C ILE A 560 -9.78 -15.49 -27.37
N LEU A 561 -9.42 -15.07 -28.59
CA LEU A 561 -10.23 -15.28 -29.78
C LEU A 561 -10.46 -16.78 -30.05
N GLN A 562 -9.40 -17.58 -29.94
CA GLN A 562 -9.47 -19.03 -30.15
C GLN A 562 -10.46 -19.69 -29.16
N LEU A 563 -10.39 -19.34 -27.87
CA LEU A 563 -11.28 -19.92 -26.86
C LEU A 563 -12.71 -19.40 -26.97
N ALA A 564 -12.88 -18.14 -27.35
CA ALA A 564 -14.21 -17.54 -27.48
C ALA A 564 -14.97 -18.03 -28.73
N LEU A 565 -14.24 -18.40 -29.80
CA LEU A 565 -14.83 -18.92 -31.05
C LEU A 565 -14.94 -20.45 -31.09
N ASP A 566 -14.33 -21.17 -30.13
CA ASP A 566 -14.38 -22.61 -30.01
C ASP A 566 -15.01 -23.03 -28.65
N PRO A 567 -16.33 -23.17 -28.56
CA PRO A 567 -17.03 -23.52 -27.33
C PRO A 567 -16.58 -24.86 -26.72
N GLU A 568 -16.22 -25.84 -27.56
CA GLU A 568 -15.76 -27.13 -27.08
C GLU A 568 -14.39 -27.05 -26.43
N LYS A 569 -13.50 -26.25 -26.98
CA LYS A 569 -12.19 -25.99 -26.37
C LYS A 569 -12.34 -25.26 -25.04
N LEU A 570 -13.16 -24.23 -24.98
CA LEU A 570 -13.45 -23.50 -23.74
C LEU A 570 -14.06 -24.42 -22.67
N LYS A 571 -15.00 -25.28 -23.05
CA LYS A 571 -15.63 -26.27 -22.17
C LYS A 571 -14.60 -27.27 -21.61
N LYS A 572 -13.64 -27.71 -22.43
CA LYS A 572 -12.53 -28.57 -21.98
C LYS A 572 -11.66 -27.86 -20.94
N ILE A 573 -11.34 -26.58 -21.14
CA ILE A 573 -10.56 -25.78 -20.18
C ILE A 573 -11.35 -25.61 -18.87
N LYS A 574 -12.65 -25.24 -18.93
CA LYS A 574 -13.49 -25.12 -17.73
C LYS A 574 -13.59 -26.48 -16.98
N HIS A 575 -13.71 -27.60 -17.70
CA HIS A 575 -13.72 -28.92 -17.10
C HIS A 575 -12.38 -29.26 -16.42
N LYS A 576 -11.24 -28.99 -17.10
CA LYS A 576 -9.90 -29.18 -16.55
C LYS A 576 -9.71 -28.34 -15.28
N LEU A 577 -10.10 -27.06 -15.29
CA LEU A 577 -10.05 -26.20 -14.10
C LEU A 577 -10.87 -26.76 -12.94
N ASN A 578 -12.11 -27.20 -13.21
CA ASN A 578 -13.00 -27.75 -12.16
C ASN A 578 -12.46 -29.05 -11.55
N LYS A 579 -11.72 -29.85 -12.30
CA LYS A 579 -11.00 -31.01 -11.79
C LYS A 579 -9.77 -30.57 -10.99
N ASN A 580 -8.93 -29.74 -11.59
CA ASN A 580 -7.64 -29.36 -11.05
C ASN A 580 -7.75 -28.56 -9.75
N LYS A 581 -8.78 -27.71 -9.57
CA LYS A 581 -8.98 -26.98 -8.29
C LYS A 581 -9.16 -27.91 -7.07
N LEU A 582 -9.41 -29.19 -7.28
CA LEU A 582 -9.56 -30.20 -6.22
C LEU A 582 -8.32 -31.07 -6.05
N THR A 583 -7.40 -31.09 -7.03
CA THR A 583 -6.26 -32.01 -7.06
C THR A 583 -4.92 -31.30 -7.13
N GLU A 584 -4.88 -30.07 -7.66
CA GLU A 584 -3.64 -29.33 -7.84
C GLU A 584 -3.32 -28.40 -6.64
N PRO A 585 -2.05 -28.07 -6.42
CA PRO A 585 -1.58 -27.42 -5.20
C PRO A 585 -2.20 -26.06 -4.86
N LEU A 586 -2.75 -25.32 -5.85
CA LEU A 586 -3.18 -23.93 -5.63
C LEU A 586 -4.18 -23.78 -4.49
N PHE A 587 -5.11 -24.73 -4.35
CA PHE A 587 -6.18 -24.68 -3.34
C PHE A 587 -6.00 -25.71 -2.21
N ASP A 588 -4.86 -26.39 -2.17
CA ASP A 588 -4.48 -27.25 -1.06
C ASP A 588 -3.85 -26.40 0.07
N THR A 589 -4.71 -25.93 0.97
CA THR A 589 -4.29 -25.08 2.09
C THR A 589 -3.38 -25.81 3.07
N GLU A 590 -3.57 -27.11 3.28
CA GLU A 590 -2.74 -27.90 4.21
C GLU A 590 -1.32 -28.07 3.66
N LEU A 591 -1.19 -28.41 2.39
CA LEU A 591 0.09 -28.46 1.69
C LEU A 591 0.79 -27.11 1.72
N TYR A 592 0.05 -26.02 1.46
CA TYR A 592 0.58 -24.67 1.53
C TYR A 592 1.14 -24.35 2.92
N VAL A 593 0.38 -24.66 3.99
CA VAL A 593 0.82 -24.46 5.38
C VAL A 593 2.09 -25.23 5.68
N SER A 594 2.18 -26.48 5.22
CA SER A 594 3.39 -27.29 5.36
C SER A 594 4.62 -26.59 4.76
N HIS A 595 4.49 -26.04 3.54
CA HIS A 595 5.60 -25.37 2.87
C HIS A 595 5.99 -24.03 3.53
N ILE A 596 5.03 -23.23 3.93
CA ILE A 596 5.31 -21.97 4.62
C ILE A 596 5.99 -22.21 5.98
N GLU A 597 5.55 -23.21 6.73
CA GLU A 597 6.18 -23.60 7.99
C GLU A 597 7.60 -24.12 7.81
N GLN A 598 7.86 -24.92 6.78
CA GLN A 598 9.23 -25.33 6.44
C GLN A 598 10.13 -24.14 6.14
N SER A 599 9.59 -23.11 5.48
CA SER A 599 10.35 -21.89 5.20
C SER A 599 10.71 -21.13 6.46
N TYR A 600 9.78 -21.04 7.41
CA TYR A 600 10.02 -20.40 8.71
C TYR A 600 11.04 -21.18 9.56
N LEU A 601 10.97 -22.50 9.55
CA LEU A 601 11.96 -23.35 10.22
C LEU A 601 13.35 -23.13 9.64
N LYS A 602 13.50 -23.19 8.30
CA LYS A 602 14.81 -22.99 7.64
C LYS A 602 15.37 -21.59 7.91
N ALA A 603 14.56 -20.55 7.84
CA ALA A 603 14.99 -19.19 8.15
C ALA A 603 15.43 -19.04 9.61
N HIS A 604 14.68 -19.65 10.53
CA HIS A 604 14.99 -19.63 11.95
C HIS A 604 16.26 -20.44 12.28
N ASP A 605 16.43 -21.63 11.70
CA ASP A 605 17.64 -22.44 11.88
C ASP A 605 18.88 -21.72 11.36
N ASN A 606 18.79 -21.09 10.17
CA ASN A 606 19.88 -20.28 9.60
C ASN A 606 20.28 -19.14 10.55
N TYR A 607 19.30 -18.46 11.14
CA TYR A 607 19.55 -17.41 12.13
C TYR A 607 20.19 -17.96 13.42
N LEU A 608 19.75 -19.13 13.93
CA LEU A 608 20.32 -19.76 15.11
C LEU A 608 21.79 -20.16 14.94
N LEU A 609 22.19 -20.52 13.71
CA LEU A 609 23.57 -20.80 13.36
C LEU A 609 24.43 -19.53 13.26
N GLY A 610 23.83 -18.33 13.41
CA GLY A 610 24.53 -17.05 13.28
C GLY A 610 24.87 -16.65 11.85
N ASN A 611 24.26 -17.28 10.85
CA ASN A 611 24.48 -16.97 9.45
C ASN A 611 23.64 -15.74 9.02
N ASP A 612 24.17 -15.01 8.03
CA ASP A 612 23.39 -13.99 7.34
C ASP A 612 22.20 -14.61 6.58
N PRO A 613 21.12 -13.87 6.34
CA PRO A 613 20.01 -14.32 5.50
C PRO A 613 20.50 -14.73 4.10
N VAL A 614 20.00 -15.85 3.60
CA VAL A 614 20.29 -16.39 2.26
C VAL A 614 18.99 -16.83 1.57
N ASN A 615 18.98 -16.90 0.26
CA ASN A 615 17.83 -17.41 -0.49
C ASN A 615 17.47 -18.85 -0.04
N ILE A 616 16.19 -19.07 0.21
CA ILE A 616 15.65 -20.37 0.66
C ILE A 616 14.73 -20.93 -0.42
N ASN A 617 15.02 -22.13 -0.88
CA ASN A 617 14.12 -22.87 -1.77
C ASN A 617 13.47 -24.02 -0.99
N ILE A 618 12.14 -24.06 -1.04
CA ILE A 618 11.36 -25.15 -0.45
C ILE A 618 11.07 -26.18 -1.54
N SER A 619 11.31 -27.45 -1.23
CA SER A 619 10.97 -28.56 -2.13
C SER A 619 9.48 -28.91 -2.00
N PRO A 620 8.88 -29.46 -3.08
CA PRO A 620 7.51 -29.97 -3.07
C PRO A 620 7.27 -31.06 -2.04
#